data_1958a7a5e62450a2f46eca72b6e255d6
#
_entry.id   1958a7a5e62450a2f46eca72b6e255d6
#
_cell.length_a   1.000
_cell.length_b   1.000
_cell.length_c   1.000
_cell.angle_alpha   90.00
_cell.angle_beta   90.00
_cell.angle_gamma   90.00
#
_symmetry.space_group_name_H-M   'P 1'
#
loop_
_entity.id
_entity.type
_entity.pdbx_description
1 polymer ?
#
loop_
_entity_poly.entity_id
_entity_poly.type
_entity_poly.pdbx_seq_one_letter_code
_entity_poly.pdbx_strand_id
1 'polypeptide(L)'
;AFIRLATETNARGIVKTRTYEQARGLPAGISYSDATPGQSFAYNHLGQLTQITDASGTRTFAYNPYGEPETDCLEANGLSWQVSELYDGLGRPAGYELSADGRRVQQARLSYDGKGRLSTLTAEGMETPFSWTYCEQGGLVEQLAYPNGMTRVNTYENSRDLLSVIDYRRPGSANPPARHEYDYDALGRPTRRRDTWNTAAPKTTRLFTYNSRGELVGDQLRPGGRFGYQYDNIGNRKEAFEFGSTTDYETDELNRYAGIAGNGGEAFTPQYDADGNQTLVKTSTGIWTVTYNAENRPVKFESEDGGTTVECAYDSMGRRFEKKVTVGGTTGFHARYLYRDYLQVAECDLTGETPVLVRSYLWDPSEPEATRVLAMTRWEANGTQVKEHLYCMHDAMKNVTSLFGEARGRRALYEYRPYGGLVTSEGNMAQENKFRFSCEYMDDELGLIYYNYRHLNPRDGRWISRDPIME
;
A
#
# COMPACT_ATOMS: atom_id res chain seq x y z
N ALA A 1 -30.36 27.25 11.42
CA ALA A 1 -29.17 26.82 12.19
C ALA A 1 -28.82 25.42 11.69
N PHE A 2 -27.59 25.23 11.20
CA PHE A 2 -27.11 23.89 10.85
C PHE A 2 -26.73 23.18 12.14
N ILE A 3 -27.27 21.97 12.36
CA ILE A 3 -26.83 21.10 13.45
C ILE A 3 -25.48 20.51 13.00
N ARG A 4 -24.43 20.72 13.80
CA ARG A 4 -23.08 20.19 13.54
C ARG A 4 -22.63 19.37 14.72
N LEU A 5 -21.95 18.26 14.44
CA LEU A 5 -21.36 17.42 15.47
C LEU A 5 -20.16 18.16 16.09
N ALA A 6 -20.32 18.65 17.32
CA ALA A 6 -19.26 19.36 18.03
C ALA A 6 -18.34 18.42 18.78
N THR A 7 -18.88 17.38 19.40
CA THR A 7 -18.14 16.41 20.19
C THR A 7 -18.59 14.98 19.91
N GLU A 8 -17.66 14.06 19.99
CA GLU A 8 -17.86 12.62 19.87
C GLU A 8 -16.97 11.94 20.91
N THR A 9 -17.51 10.97 21.62
CA THR A 9 -16.75 10.17 22.60
C THR A 9 -16.68 8.74 22.12
N ASN A 10 -15.49 8.19 21.92
CA ASN A 10 -15.32 6.79 21.56
C ASN A 10 -15.49 5.86 22.76
N ALA A 11 -15.45 4.54 22.57
CA ALA A 11 -15.66 3.58 23.64
C ALA A 11 -14.51 3.55 24.68
N ARG A 12 -13.32 4.07 24.35
CA ARG A 12 -12.21 4.29 25.29
C ARG A 12 -12.41 5.52 26.18
N GLY A 13 -13.47 6.30 25.96
CA GLY A 13 -13.75 7.54 26.67
C GLY A 13 -12.99 8.76 26.15
N ILE A 14 -12.31 8.66 25.01
CA ILE A 14 -11.60 9.78 24.40
C ILE A 14 -12.60 10.68 23.68
N VAL A 15 -12.58 11.98 24.00
CA VAL A 15 -13.45 12.99 23.41
C VAL A 15 -12.75 13.65 22.23
N LYS A 16 -13.36 13.55 21.06
CA LYS A 16 -13.00 14.30 19.84
C LYS A 16 -13.88 15.55 19.76
N THR A 17 -13.27 16.72 19.76
CA THR A 17 -13.96 18.02 19.66
C THR A 17 -13.68 18.64 18.30
N ARG A 18 -14.75 19.08 17.61
CA ARG A 18 -14.68 19.76 16.31
C ARG A 18 -15.06 21.22 16.49
N THR A 19 -14.27 22.11 15.93
CA THR A 19 -14.58 23.55 15.82
C THR A 19 -14.90 23.90 14.37
N TYR A 20 -15.69 24.96 14.19
CA TYR A 20 -16.17 25.37 12.87
C TYR A 20 -16.05 26.89 12.71
N GLU A 21 -15.78 27.34 11.48
CA GLU A 21 -15.89 28.75 11.13
C GLU A 21 -17.30 29.28 11.38
N GLN A 22 -17.41 30.47 11.96
CA GLN A 22 -18.73 31.06 12.28
C GLN A 22 -19.53 31.41 11.03
N ALA A 23 -18.87 31.95 9.99
CA ALA A 23 -19.54 32.47 8.81
C ALA A 23 -20.09 31.38 7.87
N ARG A 24 -19.28 30.38 7.55
CA ARG A 24 -19.59 29.35 6.53
C ARG A 24 -19.81 27.98 7.14
N GLY A 25 -19.31 27.77 8.35
CA GLY A 25 -19.41 26.53 9.06
C GLY A 25 -18.55 25.41 8.52
N LEU A 26 -17.50 25.74 7.85
CA LEU A 26 -16.46 24.79 7.48
C LEU A 26 -15.70 24.33 8.72
N PRO A 27 -15.17 23.10 8.77
CA PRO A 27 -14.33 22.64 9.88
C PRO A 27 -13.13 23.57 10.08
N ALA A 28 -12.91 24.05 11.30
CA ALA A 28 -11.77 24.94 11.61
C ALA A 28 -10.68 24.22 12.40
N GLY A 29 -11.06 23.16 13.14
CA GLY A 29 -10.08 22.38 13.89
C GLY A 29 -10.69 21.14 14.53
N ILE A 30 -9.80 20.23 14.91
CA ILE A 30 -10.10 19.01 15.65
C ILE A 30 -9.11 18.91 16.81
N SER A 31 -9.60 18.60 18.01
CA SER A 31 -8.77 18.31 19.18
C SER A 31 -9.28 17.07 19.90
N TYR A 32 -8.41 16.46 20.70
CA TYR A 32 -8.68 15.23 21.43
C TYR A 32 -8.40 15.40 22.90
N SER A 33 -9.07 14.63 23.76
CA SER A 33 -8.86 14.67 25.21
C SER A 33 -7.64 13.89 25.68
N ASP A 34 -7.02 13.12 24.78
CA ASP A 34 -5.76 12.39 25.02
C ASP A 34 -4.58 13.08 24.34
N ALA A 35 -3.44 12.38 24.21
CA ALA A 35 -2.23 12.89 23.57
C ALA A 35 -2.26 12.88 22.04
N THR A 36 -3.39 12.51 21.39
CA THR A 36 -3.54 12.53 19.95
C THR A 36 -3.38 13.95 19.43
N PRO A 37 -2.48 14.23 18.46
CA PRO A 37 -2.27 15.56 17.93
C PRO A 37 -3.54 16.16 17.33
N GLY A 38 -3.80 17.42 17.64
CA GLY A 38 -4.89 18.18 17.05
C GLY A 38 -4.60 18.60 15.61
N GLN A 39 -5.63 19.14 14.95
CA GLN A 39 -5.57 19.59 13.55
C GLN A 39 -6.25 20.95 13.43
N SER A 40 -5.76 21.80 12.54
CA SER A 40 -6.42 23.06 12.18
C SER A 40 -6.49 23.24 10.67
N PHE A 41 -7.54 23.94 10.21
CA PHE A 41 -7.85 24.10 8.79
C PHE A 41 -8.12 25.57 8.48
N ALA A 42 -7.65 26.04 7.32
CA ALA A 42 -7.97 27.35 6.79
C ALA A 42 -8.49 27.23 5.34
N TYR A 43 -9.31 28.19 4.93
CA TYR A 43 -9.97 28.17 3.63
C TYR A 43 -9.93 29.56 2.98
N ASN A 44 -9.91 29.58 1.64
CA ASN A 44 -10.12 30.80 0.88
C ASN A 44 -11.61 31.22 0.88
N HIS A 45 -11.90 32.36 0.23
CA HIS A 45 -13.28 32.89 0.16
C HIS A 45 -14.26 31.97 -0.63
N LEU A 46 -13.75 31.08 -1.49
CA LEU A 46 -14.53 30.08 -2.22
C LEU A 46 -14.83 28.82 -1.39
N GLY A 47 -14.23 28.70 -0.19
CA GLY A 47 -14.38 27.51 0.65
C GLY A 47 -13.40 26.39 0.31
N GLN A 48 -12.41 26.63 -0.54
CA GLN A 48 -11.37 25.67 -0.83
C GLN A 48 -10.32 25.67 0.30
N LEU A 49 -9.88 24.50 0.71
CA LEU A 49 -8.89 24.31 1.77
C LEU A 49 -7.53 24.88 1.33
N THR A 50 -7.01 25.86 2.08
CA THR A 50 -5.72 26.49 1.78
C THR A 50 -4.61 26.10 2.73
N GLN A 51 -4.95 25.63 3.93
CA GLN A 51 -3.95 25.20 4.90
C GLN A 51 -4.48 24.11 5.82
N ILE A 52 -3.61 23.16 6.15
CA ILE A 52 -3.76 22.21 7.25
C ILE A 52 -2.51 22.32 8.12
N THR A 53 -2.69 22.39 9.44
CA THR A 53 -1.60 22.17 10.40
C THR A 53 -1.96 20.99 11.26
N ASP A 54 -1.08 19.98 11.28
CA ASP A 54 -1.25 18.74 12.04
C ASP A 54 0.12 18.20 12.52
N ALA A 55 0.18 16.95 12.97
CA ALA A 55 1.42 16.32 13.44
C ALA A 55 2.52 16.25 12.37
N SER A 56 2.17 16.25 11.09
CA SER A 56 3.13 16.16 9.99
C SER A 56 3.82 17.50 9.70
N GLY A 57 3.26 18.61 10.15
CA GLY A 57 3.71 19.96 9.89
C GLY A 57 2.59 20.87 9.38
N THR A 58 2.95 21.86 8.58
CA THR A 58 1.99 22.75 7.92
C THR A 58 1.95 22.45 6.43
N ARG A 59 0.76 22.12 5.92
CA ARG A 59 0.51 21.94 4.48
C ARG A 59 -0.27 23.12 3.94
N THR A 60 0.16 23.68 2.81
CA THR A 60 -0.52 24.75 2.11
C THR A 60 -0.90 24.32 0.71
N PHE A 61 -2.08 24.74 0.28
CA PHE A 61 -2.67 24.36 -1.01
C PHE A 61 -2.94 25.58 -1.86
N ALA A 62 -2.57 25.51 -3.14
CA ALA A 62 -2.98 26.50 -4.12
C ALA A 62 -3.86 25.84 -5.20
N TYR A 63 -4.64 26.67 -5.86
CA TYR A 63 -5.57 26.27 -6.90
C TYR A 63 -5.40 27.16 -8.12
N ASN A 64 -5.54 26.59 -9.30
CA ASN A 64 -5.53 27.34 -10.54
C ASN A 64 -6.83 28.18 -10.70
N PRO A 65 -6.92 29.07 -11.70
CA PRO A 65 -8.12 29.88 -11.93
C PRO A 65 -9.41 29.10 -12.19
N TYR A 66 -9.32 27.81 -12.51
CA TYR A 66 -10.45 26.92 -12.72
C TYR A 66 -10.88 26.20 -11.42
N GLY A 67 -10.14 26.38 -10.34
CA GLY A 67 -10.42 25.77 -9.05
C GLY A 67 -9.82 24.36 -8.87
N GLU A 68 -8.98 23.92 -9.79
CA GLU A 68 -8.28 22.64 -9.70
C GLU A 68 -7.06 22.76 -8.79
N PRO A 69 -6.70 21.73 -7.97
CA PRO A 69 -5.49 21.73 -7.15
C PRO A 69 -4.25 21.95 -8.00
N GLU A 70 -3.42 22.93 -7.64
CA GLU A 70 -2.19 23.26 -8.35
C GLU A 70 -0.96 22.86 -7.56
N THR A 71 -0.94 23.16 -6.26
CA THR A 71 0.18 22.79 -5.39
C THR A 71 -0.29 22.29 -4.03
N ASP A 72 0.46 21.34 -3.49
CA ASP A 72 0.40 20.85 -2.12
C ASP A 72 1.83 20.94 -1.55
N CYS A 73 2.06 21.91 -0.66
CA CYS A 73 3.36 22.19 -0.07
C CYS A 73 3.35 21.82 1.41
N LEU A 74 4.28 20.99 1.86
CA LEU A 74 4.49 20.57 3.25
C LEU A 74 5.76 21.21 3.80
N GLU A 75 5.60 22.02 4.85
CA GLU A 75 6.69 22.60 5.66
C GLU A 75 6.80 21.82 6.96
N ALA A 76 7.94 21.20 7.21
CA ALA A 76 8.19 20.42 8.41
C ALA A 76 9.68 20.32 8.73
N ASN A 77 10.06 20.62 9.98
CA ASN A 77 11.43 20.44 10.50
C ASN A 77 12.54 21.04 9.61
N GLY A 78 12.27 22.22 9.02
CA GLY A 78 13.22 22.93 8.16
C GLY A 78 13.32 22.37 6.73
N LEU A 79 12.38 21.53 6.32
CA LEU A 79 12.25 21.02 4.96
C LEU A 79 10.96 21.52 4.33
N SER A 80 11.04 21.88 3.06
CA SER A 80 9.90 22.20 2.21
C SER A 80 9.75 21.14 1.12
N TRP A 81 8.58 20.48 1.09
CA TRP A 81 8.22 19.54 0.06
C TRP A 81 7.01 20.02 -0.69
N GLN A 82 7.08 20.01 -2.01
CA GLN A 82 5.98 20.45 -2.85
C GLN A 82 5.64 19.41 -3.91
N VAL A 83 4.37 19.07 -4.01
CA VAL A 83 3.77 18.39 -5.15
C VAL A 83 3.06 19.45 -5.98
N SER A 84 3.42 19.57 -7.26
CA SER A 84 2.75 20.45 -8.22
C SER A 84 2.01 19.61 -9.23
N GLU A 85 0.68 19.78 -9.33
CA GLU A 85 -0.14 19.10 -10.31
C GLU A 85 -0.06 19.79 -11.67
N LEU A 86 -0.04 19.02 -12.74
CA LEU A 86 0.06 19.50 -14.11
C LEU A 86 -1.21 19.14 -14.87
N TYR A 87 -1.71 20.08 -15.66
CA TYR A 87 -2.90 19.90 -16.50
C TYR A 87 -2.56 20.21 -17.96
N ASP A 88 -3.24 19.53 -18.89
CA ASP A 88 -3.15 19.84 -20.30
C ASP A 88 -4.13 20.96 -20.70
N GLY A 89 -4.09 21.34 -21.97
CA GLY A 89 -4.96 22.40 -22.49
C GLY A 89 -6.48 22.07 -22.49
N LEU A 90 -6.86 20.84 -22.14
CA LEU A 90 -8.25 20.40 -21.96
C LEU A 90 -8.64 20.25 -20.48
N GLY A 91 -7.74 20.60 -19.55
CA GLY A 91 -7.95 20.45 -18.11
C GLY A 91 -7.77 19.00 -17.60
N ARG A 92 -7.21 18.09 -18.41
CA ARG A 92 -6.94 16.73 -17.96
C ARG A 92 -5.63 16.67 -17.17
N PRO A 93 -5.50 15.77 -16.17
CA PRO A 93 -4.23 15.56 -15.48
C PRO A 93 -3.09 15.26 -16.48
N ALA A 94 -2.05 16.07 -16.49
CA ALA A 94 -0.88 15.93 -17.37
C ALA A 94 0.37 15.47 -16.62
N GLY A 95 0.23 15.13 -15.33
CA GLY A 95 1.30 14.64 -14.48
C GLY A 95 1.49 15.47 -13.23
N TYR A 96 2.68 15.34 -12.63
CA TYR A 96 3.06 16.09 -11.43
C TYR A 96 4.57 16.32 -11.36
N GLU A 97 4.96 17.27 -10.52
CA GLU A 97 6.35 17.49 -10.13
C GLU A 97 6.45 17.38 -8.60
N LEU A 98 7.48 16.68 -8.12
CA LEU A 98 7.86 16.64 -6.71
C LEU A 98 9.16 17.44 -6.54
N SER A 99 9.14 18.40 -5.63
CA SER A 99 10.29 19.23 -5.29
C SER A 99 10.62 19.17 -3.80
N ALA A 100 11.89 19.25 -3.46
CA ALA A 100 12.43 19.35 -2.12
C ALA A 100 13.27 20.62 -2.02
N ASP A 101 12.97 21.50 -1.08
CA ASP A 101 13.66 22.80 -0.87
C ASP A 101 13.85 23.57 -2.18
N GLY A 102 12.79 23.63 -3.00
CA GLY A 102 12.78 24.28 -4.31
C GLY A 102 13.54 23.54 -5.42
N ARG A 103 14.20 22.42 -5.13
CA ARG A 103 14.86 21.57 -6.13
C ARG A 103 13.91 20.46 -6.58
N ARG A 104 13.65 20.37 -7.89
CA ARG A 104 12.87 19.26 -8.46
C ARG A 104 13.61 17.94 -8.24
N VAL A 105 12.92 16.96 -7.66
CA VAL A 105 13.43 15.61 -7.40
C VAL A 105 12.79 14.56 -8.29
N GLN A 106 11.55 14.78 -8.74
CA GLN A 106 10.87 13.90 -9.65
C GLN A 106 9.88 14.68 -10.51
N GLN A 107 9.80 14.36 -11.77
CA GLN A 107 8.75 14.80 -12.67
C GLN A 107 8.11 13.58 -13.32
N ALA A 108 6.79 13.56 -13.37
CA ALA A 108 6.02 12.59 -14.12
C ALA A 108 5.11 13.36 -15.11
N ARG A 109 5.16 13.01 -16.39
CA ARG A 109 4.34 13.63 -17.42
C ARG A 109 3.53 12.59 -18.15
N LEU A 110 2.24 12.88 -18.31
CA LEU A 110 1.27 12.02 -18.98
C LEU A 110 0.97 12.56 -20.38
N SER A 111 0.76 11.65 -21.32
CA SER A 111 0.16 12.00 -22.61
C SER A 111 -1.00 11.04 -22.92
N TYR A 112 -1.86 11.46 -23.82
CA TYR A 112 -3.08 10.75 -24.18
C TYR A 112 -3.14 10.49 -25.67
N ASP A 113 -3.77 9.38 -26.07
CA ASP A 113 -4.02 9.05 -27.46
C ASP A 113 -5.19 9.89 -28.05
N GLY A 114 -5.44 9.74 -29.34
CA GLY A 114 -6.53 10.45 -30.01
C GLY A 114 -7.94 10.10 -29.53
N LYS A 115 -8.09 9.05 -28.69
CA LYS A 115 -9.34 8.67 -28.04
C LYS A 115 -9.42 9.15 -26.58
N GLY A 116 -8.40 9.88 -26.12
CA GLY A 116 -8.32 10.40 -24.76
C GLY A 116 -7.87 9.38 -23.69
N ARG A 117 -7.34 8.22 -24.11
CA ARG A 117 -6.80 7.21 -23.19
C ARG A 117 -5.33 7.50 -22.91
N LEU A 118 -4.84 7.14 -21.71
CA LEU A 118 -3.43 7.29 -21.36
C LEU A 118 -2.54 6.59 -22.41
N SER A 119 -1.59 7.30 -22.95
CA SER A 119 -0.66 6.79 -23.97
C SER A 119 0.74 6.60 -23.41
N THR A 120 1.29 7.62 -22.74
CA THR A 120 2.64 7.54 -22.18
C THR A 120 2.73 8.15 -20.79
N LEU A 121 3.70 7.67 -20.02
CA LEU A 121 4.18 8.27 -18.77
C LEU A 121 5.69 8.39 -18.87
N THR A 122 6.19 9.63 -18.92
CA THR A 122 7.62 9.95 -18.85
C THR A 122 7.97 10.35 -17.44
N ALA A 123 9.06 9.83 -16.89
CA ALA A 123 9.52 10.18 -15.55
C ALA A 123 10.98 10.66 -15.56
N GLU A 124 11.33 11.46 -14.55
CA GLU A 124 12.68 11.99 -14.35
C GLU A 124 13.71 10.87 -14.36
N GLY A 125 14.83 11.06 -15.10
CA GLY A 125 15.92 10.09 -15.20
C GLY A 125 15.63 8.86 -16.09
N MET A 126 14.46 8.76 -16.71
CA MET A 126 14.11 7.68 -17.63
C MET A 126 14.20 8.18 -19.09
N GLU A 127 15.07 7.56 -19.88
CA GLU A 127 15.27 7.98 -21.31
C GLU A 127 14.06 7.67 -22.19
N THR A 128 13.35 6.57 -21.91
CA THR A 128 12.16 6.17 -22.64
C THR A 128 10.95 6.15 -21.71
N PRO A 129 9.73 6.48 -22.19
CA PRO A 129 8.54 6.46 -21.38
C PRO A 129 8.02 5.04 -21.11
N PHE A 130 7.19 4.88 -20.09
CA PHE A 130 6.17 3.84 -20.11
C PHE A 130 5.17 4.15 -21.21
N SER A 131 4.69 3.13 -21.96
CA SER A 131 3.68 3.33 -22.99
C SER A 131 2.63 2.25 -22.98
N TRP A 132 1.38 2.68 -23.12
CA TRP A 132 0.20 1.82 -23.15
C TRP A 132 -0.34 1.68 -24.55
N THR A 133 -0.66 0.45 -24.95
CA THR A 133 -1.50 0.16 -26.09
C THR A 133 -2.74 -0.59 -25.62
N TYR A 134 -3.80 -0.48 -26.38
CA TYR A 134 -5.11 -0.97 -26.00
C TYR A 134 -5.65 -1.94 -27.04
N CYS A 135 -6.47 -2.90 -26.60
CA CYS A 135 -7.20 -3.77 -27.50
C CYS A 135 -7.96 -2.95 -28.54
N GLU A 136 -8.05 -3.46 -29.76
CA GLU A 136 -8.67 -2.77 -30.90
C GLU A 136 -10.10 -2.32 -30.57
N GLN A 137 -10.83 -3.16 -29.87
CA GLN A 137 -12.18 -2.86 -29.39
C GLN A 137 -12.15 -2.68 -27.86
N GLY A 138 -12.61 -1.50 -27.40
CA GLY A 138 -12.71 -1.19 -25.96
C GLY A 138 -11.54 -0.41 -25.38
N GLY A 139 -11.46 -0.38 -24.06
CA GLY A 139 -10.47 0.36 -23.26
C GLY A 139 -9.49 -0.53 -22.51
N LEU A 140 -9.50 -1.84 -22.73
CA LEU A 140 -8.62 -2.79 -22.05
C LEU A 140 -7.18 -2.61 -22.53
N VAL A 141 -6.25 -2.56 -21.58
CA VAL A 141 -4.81 -2.45 -21.87
C VAL A 141 -4.30 -3.76 -22.46
N GLU A 142 -3.89 -3.74 -23.72
CA GLU A 142 -3.26 -4.87 -24.39
C GLU A 142 -1.78 -5.01 -24.00
N GLN A 143 -1.05 -3.88 -24.00
CA GLN A 143 0.36 -3.89 -23.66
C GLN A 143 0.77 -2.66 -22.88
N LEU A 144 1.69 -2.87 -21.94
CA LEU A 144 2.48 -1.84 -21.27
C LEU A 144 3.96 -2.08 -21.57
N ALA A 145 4.60 -1.12 -22.24
CA ALA A 145 6.05 -1.13 -22.41
C ALA A 145 6.73 -0.35 -21.29
N TYR A 146 7.85 -0.88 -20.82
CA TYR A 146 8.66 -0.33 -19.71
C TYR A 146 9.88 0.41 -20.27
N PRO A 147 10.41 1.42 -19.57
CA PRO A 147 11.59 2.18 -20.00
C PRO A 147 12.83 1.32 -20.30
N ASN A 148 13.00 0.19 -19.62
CA ASN A 148 14.10 -0.74 -19.87
C ASN A 148 13.88 -1.65 -21.11
N GLY A 149 12.83 -1.41 -21.90
CA GLY A 149 12.48 -2.18 -23.09
C GLY A 149 11.80 -3.53 -22.84
N MET A 150 11.50 -3.86 -21.57
CA MET A 150 10.60 -4.98 -21.29
C MET A 150 9.16 -4.61 -21.59
N THR A 151 8.29 -5.60 -21.82
CA THR A 151 6.87 -5.38 -22.05
C THR A 151 6.03 -6.32 -21.19
N ARG A 152 4.87 -5.86 -20.75
CA ARG A 152 3.77 -6.66 -20.21
C ARG A 152 2.70 -6.74 -21.30
N VAL A 153 2.33 -7.94 -21.69
CA VAL A 153 1.25 -8.21 -22.66
C VAL A 153 0.12 -8.91 -21.90
N ASN A 154 -1.08 -8.37 -22.03
CA ASN A 154 -2.28 -8.89 -21.41
C ASN A 154 -3.11 -9.65 -22.45
N THR A 155 -3.68 -10.78 -22.06
CA THR A 155 -4.72 -11.48 -22.81
C THR A 155 -5.94 -11.61 -21.91
N TYR A 156 -7.09 -11.40 -22.47
CA TYR A 156 -8.37 -11.49 -21.76
C TYR A 156 -9.17 -12.69 -22.23
N GLU A 157 -10.14 -13.12 -21.45
CA GLU A 157 -11.12 -14.12 -21.91
C GLU A 157 -11.96 -13.54 -23.05
N ASN A 158 -12.39 -14.40 -23.96
CA ASN A 158 -13.14 -13.97 -25.15
C ASN A 158 -14.52 -13.36 -24.84
N SER A 159 -15.11 -13.69 -23.71
CA SER A 159 -16.50 -13.29 -23.35
C SER A 159 -16.59 -12.41 -22.11
N ARG A 160 -15.49 -12.18 -21.42
CA ARG A 160 -15.43 -11.39 -20.19
C ARG A 160 -14.12 -10.61 -20.16
N ASP A 161 -14.10 -9.46 -19.50
CA ASP A 161 -12.91 -8.61 -19.35
C ASP A 161 -11.93 -9.13 -18.27
N LEU A 162 -11.88 -10.48 -18.09
CA LEU A 162 -11.00 -11.13 -17.14
C LEU A 162 -9.64 -11.43 -17.77
N LEU A 163 -8.56 -11.04 -17.08
CA LEU A 163 -7.18 -11.32 -17.50
C LEU A 163 -6.90 -12.83 -17.47
N SER A 164 -6.79 -13.46 -18.64
CA SER A 164 -6.42 -14.89 -18.75
C SER A 164 -4.91 -15.10 -18.75
N VAL A 165 -4.13 -14.12 -19.28
CA VAL A 165 -2.66 -14.17 -19.28
C VAL A 165 -2.09 -12.78 -19.03
N ILE A 166 -1.08 -12.72 -18.17
CA ILE A 166 -0.14 -11.59 -18.05
C ILE A 166 1.23 -12.14 -18.43
N ASP A 167 1.78 -11.67 -19.56
CA ASP A 167 3.03 -12.17 -20.13
C ASP A 167 4.07 -11.05 -20.17
N TYR A 168 5.05 -11.12 -19.27
CA TYR A 168 6.19 -10.22 -19.31
C TYR A 168 7.24 -10.76 -20.29
N ARG A 169 7.71 -9.89 -21.16
CA ARG A 169 8.67 -10.21 -22.21
C ARG A 169 9.93 -9.38 -22.08
N ARG A 170 11.04 -9.99 -22.41
CA ARG A 170 12.36 -9.35 -22.44
C ARG A 170 12.93 -9.48 -23.84
N PRO A 171 13.40 -8.38 -24.47
CA PRO A 171 14.04 -8.44 -25.77
C PRO A 171 15.15 -9.49 -25.84
N GLY A 172 15.18 -10.27 -26.91
CA GLY A 172 16.18 -11.31 -27.14
C GLY A 172 16.03 -12.58 -26.29
N SER A 173 14.94 -12.75 -25.54
CA SER A 173 14.65 -13.97 -24.76
C SER A 173 13.41 -14.66 -25.27
N ALA A 174 13.52 -15.97 -25.56
CA ALA A 174 12.36 -16.80 -25.89
C ALA A 174 11.52 -17.17 -24.66
N ASN A 175 12.13 -17.20 -23.47
CA ASN A 175 11.45 -17.52 -22.23
C ASN A 175 10.98 -16.25 -21.52
N PRO A 176 9.73 -16.19 -21.05
CA PRO A 176 9.24 -15.05 -20.31
C PRO A 176 9.97 -14.92 -18.98
N PRO A 177 10.46 -13.73 -18.62
CA PRO A 177 11.01 -13.48 -17.28
C PRO A 177 9.98 -13.67 -16.18
N ALA A 178 8.70 -13.36 -16.45
CA ALA A 178 7.56 -13.66 -15.61
C ALA A 178 6.32 -13.86 -16.49
N ARG A 179 5.48 -14.84 -16.17
CA ARG A 179 4.20 -15.07 -16.85
C ARG A 179 3.21 -15.67 -15.85
N HIS A 180 1.99 -15.15 -15.85
CA HIS A 180 0.87 -15.58 -15.02
C HIS A 180 -0.31 -15.95 -15.91
N GLU A 181 -0.82 -17.18 -15.78
CA GLU A 181 -1.98 -17.64 -16.53
C GLU A 181 -3.09 -18.04 -15.57
N TYR A 182 -4.32 -17.65 -15.88
CA TYR A 182 -5.49 -17.84 -15.02
C TYR A 182 -6.61 -18.57 -15.74
N ASP A 183 -7.29 -19.48 -15.00
CA ASP A 183 -8.60 -19.98 -15.35
C ASP A 183 -9.59 -19.52 -14.28
N TYR A 184 -10.83 -19.27 -14.68
CA TYR A 184 -11.87 -18.74 -13.82
C TYR A 184 -13.11 -19.62 -13.81
N ASP A 185 -13.88 -19.57 -12.73
CA ASP A 185 -15.22 -20.12 -12.68
C ASP A 185 -16.25 -19.16 -13.34
N ALA A 186 -17.52 -19.58 -13.34
CA ALA A 186 -18.61 -18.79 -13.91
C ALA A 186 -18.84 -17.42 -13.19
N LEU A 187 -18.42 -17.30 -11.92
CA LEU A 187 -18.51 -16.07 -11.13
C LEU A 187 -17.30 -15.15 -11.29
N GLY A 188 -16.29 -15.54 -12.12
CA GLY A 188 -15.08 -14.75 -12.33
C GLY A 188 -14.01 -14.93 -11.24
N ARG A 189 -14.14 -15.94 -10.39
CA ARG A 189 -13.12 -16.26 -9.37
C ARG A 189 -12.03 -17.14 -9.96
N PRO A 190 -10.73 -16.89 -9.72
CA PRO A 190 -9.65 -17.73 -10.19
C PRO A 190 -9.78 -19.16 -9.64
N THR A 191 -9.80 -20.15 -10.49
CA THR A 191 -9.78 -21.58 -10.09
C THR A 191 -8.40 -22.20 -10.23
N ARG A 192 -7.59 -21.63 -11.14
CA ARG A 192 -6.21 -22.06 -11.35
C ARG A 192 -5.34 -20.86 -11.72
N ARG A 193 -4.11 -20.85 -11.20
CA ARG A 193 -3.04 -19.95 -11.61
C ARG A 193 -1.79 -20.78 -11.93
N ARG A 194 -1.12 -20.46 -13.04
CA ARG A 194 0.19 -21.02 -13.41
C ARG A 194 1.20 -19.89 -13.52
N ASP A 195 2.34 -20.05 -12.87
CA ASP A 195 3.41 -19.06 -12.88
C ASP A 195 4.65 -19.62 -13.55
N THR A 196 5.24 -18.83 -14.43
CA THR A 196 6.45 -19.18 -15.21
C THR A 196 7.53 -18.12 -14.96
N TRP A 197 8.75 -18.58 -14.69
CA TRP A 197 9.90 -17.74 -14.40
C TRP A 197 11.11 -18.19 -15.20
N ASN A 198 11.51 -17.42 -16.24
CA ASN A 198 12.67 -17.69 -17.10
C ASN A 198 12.71 -19.12 -17.72
N THR A 199 11.59 -19.76 -17.91
CA THR A 199 11.45 -21.12 -18.48
C THR A 199 10.31 -21.14 -19.49
N ALA A 200 10.28 -22.19 -20.34
CA ALA A 200 9.18 -22.39 -21.27
C ALA A 200 7.92 -23.00 -20.61
N ALA A 201 8.10 -23.72 -19.51
CA ALA A 201 7.00 -24.37 -18.78
C ALA A 201 6.74 -23.70 -17.44
N PRO A 202 5.51 -23.78 -16.90
CA PRO A 202 5.18 -23.28 -15.58
C PRO A 202 6.07 -23.89 -14.49
N LYS A 203 6.54 -23.07 -13.57
CA LYS A 203 7.31 -23.47 -12.38
C LYS A 203 6.38 -23.86 -11.24
N THR A 204 5.29 -23.09 -11.06
CA THR A 204 4.30 -23.35 -10.03
C THR A 204 2.89 -23.35 -10.63
N THR A 205 2.02 -24.13 -10.00
CA THR A 205 0.58 -24.14 -10.30
C THR A 205 -0.17 -24.09 -8.99
N ARG A 206 -1.17 -23.22 -8.92
CA ARG A 206 -2.09 -23.09 -7.78
C ARG A 206 -3.49 -23.47 -8.22
N LEU A 207 -4.18 -24.23 -7.38
CA LEU A 207 -5.58 -24.63 -7.58
C LEU A 207 -6.41 -24.09 -6.42
N PHE A 208 -7.37 -23.24 -6.72
CA PHE A 208 -8.21 -22.58 -5.74
C PHE A 208 -9.58 -23.24 -5.65
N THR A 209 -10.10 -23.37 -4.44
CA THR A 209 -11.47 -23.83 -4.18
C THR A 209 -12.19 -22.85 -3.27
N TYR A 210 -13.48 -22.68 -3.54
CA TYR A 210 -14.34 -21.74 -2.82
C TYR A 210 -15.58 -22.46 -2.27
N ASN A 211 -16.10 -21.99 -1.17
CA ASN A 211 -17.40 -22.42 -0.67
C ASN A 211 -18.55 -21.69 -1.40
N SER A 212 -19.80 -22.00 -1.04
CA SER A 212 -21.01 -21.41 -1.63
C SER A 212 -21.14 -19.89 -1.39
N ARG A 213 -20.47 -19.34 -0.36
CA ARG A 213 -20.42 -17.89 -0.09
C ARG A 213 -19.31 -17.18 -0.85
N GLY A 214 -18.47 -17.89 -1.59
CA GLY A 214 -17.33 -17.31 -2.33
C GLY A 214 -16.05 -17.18 -1.52
N GLU A 215 -16.00 -17.66 -0.29
CA GLU A 215 -14.80 -17.64 0.53
C GLU A 215 -13.80 -18.70 0.05
N LEU A 216 -12.52 -18.35 0.04
CA LEU A 216 -11.43 -19.26 -0.32
C LEU A 216 -11.28 -20.33 0.77
N VAL A 217 -11.58 -21.58 0.45
CA VAL A 217 -11.45 -22.72 1.39
C VAL A 217 -10.24 -23.60 1.08
N GLY A 218 -9.62 -23.46 -0.08
CA GLY A 218 -8.42 -24.20 -0.41
C GLY A 218 -7.57 -23.53 -1.48
N ASP A 219 -6.26 -23.69 -1.35
CA ASP A 219 -5.25 -23.31 -2.33
C ASP A 219 -4.14 -24.39 -2.30
N GLN A 220 -4.01 -25.11 -3.40
CA GLN A 220 -2.97 -26.12 -3.56
C GLN A 220 -1.85 -25.60 -4.45
N LEU A 221 -0.70 -25.31 -3.86
CA LEU A 221 0.53 -24.93 -4.56
C LEU A 221 1.31 -26.18 -5.00
N ARG A 222 1.67 -26.28 -6.27
CA ARG A 222 2.44 -27.38 -6.88
C ARG A 222 3.60 -26.86 -7.71
N PRO A 223 4.85 -27.29 -7.46
CA PRO A 223 5.30 -27.97 -6.24
C PRO A 223 5.17 -27.05 -5.03
N GLY A 224 5.02 -27.61 -3.84
CA GLY A 224 4.94 -26.80 -2.62
C GLY A 224 3.97 -27.37 -1.60
N GLY A 225 3.13 -26.52 -1.05
CA GLY A 225 2.25 -26.81 0.06
C GLY A 225 0.77 -26.75 -0.29
N ARG A 226 -0.03 -26.96 0.74
CA ARG A 226 -1.47 -26.78 0.70
C ARG A 226 -1.88 -25.77 1.77
N PHE A 227 -2.85 -24.93 1.41
CA PHE A 227 -3.55 -24.04 2.30
C PHE A 227 -5.03 -24.45 2.34
N GLY A 228 -5.62 -24.49 3.52
CA GLY A 228 -7.03 -24.80 3.73
C GLY A 228 -7.62 -23.91 4.79
N TYR A 229 -8.86 -23.47 4.63
CA TYR A 229 -9.53 -22.57 5.56
C TYR A 229 -10.97 -23.01 5.81
N GLN A 230 -11.39 -22.92 7.05
CA GLN A 230 -12.78 -23.08 7.44
C GLN A 230 -13.28 -21.79 8.09
N TYR A 231 -14.52 -21.45 7.81
CA TYR A 231 -15.15 -20.24 8.33
C TYR A 231 -16.45 -20.57 9.05
N ASP A 232 -16.85 -19.71 9.97
CA ASP A 232 -18.18 -19.73 10.54
C ASP A 232 -19.23 -19.14 9.56
N ASN A 233 -20.49 -19.01 10.01
CA ASN A 233 -21.59 -18.54 9.17
C ASN A 233 -21.48 -17.06 8.78
N ILE A 234 -20.64 -16.28 9.45
CA ILE A 234 -20.46 -14.82 9.21
C ILE A 234 -19.07 -14.47 8.69
N GLY A 235 -18.25 -15.50 8.35
CA GLY A 235 -16.95 -15.30 7.70
C GLY A 235 -15.76 -15.24 8.64
N ASN A 236 -15.90 -15.45 9.95
CA ASN A 236 -14.74 -15.58 10.79
C ASN A 236 -14.02 -16.90 10.53
N ARG A 237 -12.70 -16.87 10.47
CA ARG A 237 -11.89 -18.08 10.32
C ARG A 237 -12.00 -18.93 11.59
N LYS A 238 -12.33 -20.22 11.42
CA LYS A 238 -12.36 -21.25 12.47
C LYS A 238 -11.10 -22.09 12.47
N GLU A 239 -10.59 -22.37 11.28
CA GLU A 239 -9.40 -23.20 11.10
C GLU A 239 -8.59 -22.69 9.92
N ALA A 240 -7.28 -22.74 10.05
CA ALA A 240 -6.34 -22.60 8.93
C ALA A 240 -5.39 -23.80 8.92
N PHE A 241 -5.24 -24.42 7.77
CA PHE A 241 -4.24 -25.43 7.50
C PHE A 241 -3.21 -24.85 6.52
N GLU A 242 -1.95 -24.74 6.94
CA GLU A 242 -0.88 -24.21 6.10
C GLU A 242 0.40 -25.04 6.26
N PHE A 243 0.91 -25.58 5.14
CA PHE A 243 2.14 -26.37 5.10
C PHE A 243 2.21 -27.51 6.13
N GLY A 244 1.10 -28.20 6.39
CA GLY A 244 1.04 -29.32 7.34
C GLY A 244 0.75 -28.95 8.78
N SER A 245 0.61 -27.66 9.09
CA SER A 245 0.22 -27.16 10.41
C SER A 245 -1.21 -26.67 10.41
N THR A 246 -1.96 -27.01 11.45
CA THR A 246 -3.32 -26.51 11.68
C THR A 246 -3.29 -25.42 12.78
N THR A 247 -4.08 -24.41 12.59
CA THR A 247 -4.35 -23.35 13.58
C THR A 247 -5.85 -23.21 13.74
N ASP A 248 -6.34 -23.32 14.97
CA ASP A 248 -7.73 -23.16 15.35
C ASP A 248 -7.97 -21.75 15.89
N TYR A 249 -9.12 -21.19 15.56
CA TYR A 249 -9.53 -19.84 15.97
C TYR A 249 -10.86 -19.89 16.69
N GLU A 250 -10.89 -19.33 17.88
CA GLU A 250 -12.11 -19.11 18.65
C GLU A 250 -12.51 -17.63 18.56
N THR A 251 -13.80 -17.34 18.34
CA THR A 251 -14.33 -15.98 18.27
C THR A 251 -15.28 -15.70 19.42
N ASP A 252 -15.26 -14.44 19.88
CA ASP A 252 -16.23 -13.93 20.86
C ASP A 252 -17.51 -13.40 20.19
N GLU A 253 -18.46 -12.93 20.99
CA GLU A 253 -19.74 -12.37 20.54
C GLU A 253 -19.60 -11.07 19.73
N LEU A 254 -18.43 -10.43 19.76
CA LEU A 254 -18.09 -9.23 18.98
C LEU A 254 -17.30 -9.55 17.71
N ASN A 255 -17.25 -10.83 17.32
CA ASN A 255 -16.51 -11.31 16.15
C ASN A 255 -15.00 -11.06 16.22
N ARG A 256 -14.42 -11.02 17.43
CA ARG A 256 -12.99 -10.92 17.67
C ARG A 256 -12.44 -12.30 18.03
N TYR A 257 -11.17 -12.57 17.74
CA TYR A 257 -10.54 -13.80 18.17
C TYR A 257 -10.34 -13.80 19.69
N ALA A 258 -10.96 -14.74 20.38
CA ALA A 258 -10.77 -14.97 21.81
C ALA A 258 -9.60 -15.92 22.10
N GLY A 259 -9.27 -16.80 21.14
CA GLY A 259 -8.18 -17.74 21.24
C GLY A 259 -7.65 -18.15 19.85
N ILE A 260 -6.34 -18.35 19.75
CA ILE A 260 -5.65 -18.85 18.55
C ILE A 260 -4.70 -19.95 18.98
N ALA A 261 -5.00 -21.20 18.60
CA ALA A 261 -4.24 -22.38 18.99
C ALA A 261 -3.61 -23.06 17.78
N GLY A 262 -2.30 -23.29 17.79
CA GLY A 262 -1.61 -24.09 16.77
C GLY A 262 -1.34 -25.53 17.23
N ASN A 263 -0.96 -26.42 16.30
CA ASN A 263 -0.65 -27.83 16.58
C ASN A 263 0.25 -28.01 17.82
N GLY A 264 -0.33 -28.43 18.95
CA GLY A 264 0.39 -28.80 20.16
C GLY A 264 1.11 -27.66 20.90
N GLY A 265 0.89 -26.40 20.50
CA GLY A 265 1.43 -25.21 21.14
C GLY A 265 0.45 -24.58 22.13
N GLU A 266 0.97 -23.75 23.02
CA GLU A 266 0.15 -22.93 23.91
C GLU A 266 -0.73 -21.97 23.13
N ALA A 267 -2.01 -21.85 23.54
CA ALA A 267 -2.96 -20.97 22.88
C ALA A 267 -2.58 -19.50 23.13
N PHE A 268 -2.53 -18.71 22.06
CA PHE A 268 -2.39 -17.27 22.15
C PHE A 268 -3.76 -16.62 22.34
N THR A 269 -3.90 -15.77 23.35
CA THR A 269 -5.12 -15.01 23.63
C THR A 269 -4.90 -13.55 23.25
N PRO A 270 -5.45 -13.07 22.11
CA PRO A 270 -5.40 -11.66 21.75
C PRO A 270 -6.10 -10.79 22.78
N GLN A 271 -5.63 -9.55 22.95
CA GLN A 271 -6.29 -8.56 23.81
C GLN A 271 -6.79 -7.39 22.95
N TYR A 272 -7.82 -6.73 23.42
CA TYR A 272 -8.47 -5.64 22.71
C TYR A 272 -8.79 -4.46 23.64
N ASP A 273 -8.73 -3.24 23.10
CA ASP A 273 -9.27 -2.07 23.76
C ASP A 273 -10.81 -2.01 23.65
N ALA A 274 -11.42 -1.01 24.28
CA ALA A 274 -12.88 -0.84 24.26
C ALA A 274 -13.41 -0.45 22.86
N ASP A 275 -12.58 0.13 21.98
CA ASP A 275 -12.94 0.41 20.58
C ASP A 275 -12.81 -0.84 19.69
N GLY A 276 -12.27 -1.95 20.22
CA GLY A 276 -12.09 -3.21 19.51
C GLY A 276 -10.78 -3.31 18.72
N ASN A 277 -9.82 -2.44 18.95
CA ASN A 277 -8.48 -2.56 18.38
C ASN A 277 -7.69 -3.61 19.14
N GLN A 278 -6.90 -4.41 18.45
CA GLN A 278 -6.10 -5.48 19.04
C GLN A 278 -4.85 -4.90 19.73
N THR A 279 -4.82 -4.93 21.06
CA THR A 279 -3.72 -4.38 21.86
C THR A 279 -2.59 -5.38 22.14
N LEU A 280 -2.86 -6.68 21.99
CA LEU A 280 -1.85 -7.74 22.02
C LEU A 280 -2.00 -8.57 20.73
N VAL A 281 -0.99 -8.54 19.88
CA VAL A 281 -1.00 -9.11 18.52
C VAL A 281 0.13 -10.12 18.38
N LYS A 282 -0.14 -11.31 17.85
CA LYS A 282 0.89 -12.27 17.43
C LYS A 282 1.03 -12.26 15.93
N THR A 283 2.21 -11.92 15.45
CA THR A 283 2.55 -11.85 14.01
C THR A 283 3.57 -12.93 13.64
N SER A 284 4.09 -12.89 12.42
CA SER A 284 5.20 -13.77 11.99
C SER A 284 6.54 -13.41 12.64
N THR A 285 6.68 -12.23 13.22
CA THR A 285 7.92 -11.74 13.86
C THR A 285 7.92 -11.84 15.37
N GLY A 286 6.77 -12.14 16.00
CA GLY A 286 6.65 -12.26 17.44
C GLY A 286 5.32 -11.75 17.99
N ILE A 287 5.28 -11.53 19.30
CA ILE A 287 4.14 -10.94 20.02
C ILE A 287 4.44 -9.46 20.26
N TRP A 288 3.44 -8.62 20.03
CA TRP A 288 3.54 -7.18 20.11
C TRP A 288 2.43 -6.60 20.98
N THR A 289 2.78 -5.70 21.89
CA THR A 289 1.83 -4.80 22.53
C THR A 289 1.64 -3.57 21.66
N VAL A 290 0.38 -3.17 21.41
CA VAL A 290 0.04 -2.09 20.48
C VAL A 290 -0.74 -1.00 21.19
N THR A 291 -0.31 0.24 21.01
CA THR A 291 -0.99 1.45 21.50
C THR A 291 -1.62 2.19 20.33
N TYR A 292 -2.85 2.67 20.51
CA TYR A 292 -3.63 3.38 19.49
C TYR A 292 -3.94 4.82 19.89
N ASN A 293 -3.94 5.73 18.91
CA ASN A 293 -4.42 7.10 19.10
C ASN A 293 -5.97 7.16 19.06
N ALA A 294 -6.55 8.36 19.25
CA ALA A 294 -8.01 8.57 19.26
C ALA A 294 -8.72 8.18 17.95
N GLU A 295 -7.99 8.15 16.82
CA GLU A 295 -8.49 7.76 15.49
C GLU A 295 -8.30 6.26 15.20
N ASN A 296 -8.04 5.43 16.22
CA ASN A 296 -7.80 3.99 16.10
C ASN A 296 -6.62 3.62 15.18
N ARG A 297 -5.60 4.52 15.10
CA ARG A 297 -4.35 4.26 14.37
C ARG A 297 -3.30 3.73 15.35
N PRO A 298 -2.59 2.64 15.04
CA PRO A 298 -1.54 2.11 15.90
C PRO A 298 -0.32 3.05 15.87
N VAL A 299 -0.02 3.70 16.97
CA VAL A 299 1.08 4.68 17.10
C VAL A 299 2.35 4.08 17.69
N LYS A 300 2.25 2.95 18.41
CA LYS A 300 3.40 2.28 18.98
C LYS A 300 3.19 0.77 19.04
N PHE A 301 4.24 0.04 18.68
CA PHE A 301 4.36 -1.41 18.85
C PHE A 301 5.58 -1.68 19.73
N GLU A 302 5.44 -2.53 20.73
CA GLU A 302 6.52 -2.97 21.60
C GLU A 302 6.58 -4.49 21.58
N SER A 303 7.76 -5.06 21.23
CA SER A 303 7.97 -6.52 21.28
C SER A 303 7.84 -7.04 22.72
N GLU A 304 7.37 -8.28 22.89
CA GLU A 304 7.14 -8.92 24.20
C GLU A 304 8.40 -8.93 25.07
N ASP A 305 9.59 -9.06 24.47
CA ASP A 305 10.87 -9.00 25.16
C ASP A 305 11.34 -7.58 25.48
N GLY A 306 10.59 -6.55 25.03
CA GLY A 306 10.94 -5.14 25.18
C GLY A 306 12.15 -4.69 24.33
N GLY A 307 12.70 -5.60 23.52
CA GLY A 307 13.91 -5.33 22.74
C GLY A 307 13.72 -4.42 21.53
N THR A 308 12.49 -4.39 20.98
CA THR A 308 12.16 -3.62 19.78
C THR A 308 10.93 -2.75 20.00
N THR A 309 11.04 -1.49 19.56
CA THR A 309 9.90 -0.55 19.53
C THR A 309 9.74 0.00 18.12
N VAL A 310 8.50 0.03 17.61
CA VAL A 310 8.15 0.70 16.36
C VAL A 310 7.15 1.80 16.66
N GLU A 311 7.49 3.04 16.32
CA GLU A 311 6.64 4.21 16.49
C GLU A 311 6.16 4.70 15.13
N CYS A 312 4.87 5.06 15.03
CA CYS A 312 4.22 5.55 13.82
C CYS A 312 3.50 6.86 14.10
N ALA A 313 3.59 7.82 13.19
CA ALA A 313 2.84 9.06 13.27
C ALA A 313 1.99 9.25 11.99
N TYR A 314 0.82 9.87 12.17
CA TYR A 314 -0.19 10.00 11.13
C TYR A 314 -0.61 11.45 10.95
N ASP A 315 -0.84 11.85 9.70
CA ASP A 315 -1.36 13.16 9.33
C ASP A 315 -2.89 13.25 9.46
N SER A 316 -3.44 14.40 9.17
CA SER A 316 -4.89 14.68 9.22
C SER A 316 -5.73 13.84 8.28
N MET A 317 -5.14 13.27 7.21
CA MET A 317 -5.79 12.34 6.29
C MET A 317 -5.68 10.88 6.77
N GLY A 318 -5.02 10.64 7.91
CA GLY A 318 -4.77 9.30 8.45
C GLY A 318 -3.67 8.53 7.75
N ARG A 319 -2.84 9.19 6.91
CA ARG A 319 -1.69 8.57 6.26
C ARG A 319 -0.50 8.56 7.22
N ARG A 320 0.24 7.46 7.26
CA ARG A 320 1.45 7.34 8.08
C ARG A 320 2.58 8.16 7.46
N PHE A 321 2.86 9.32 8.00
CA PHE A 321 3.93 10.18 7.48
C PHE A 321 5.31 9.88 8.08
N GLU A 322 5.37 9.16 9.22
CA GLU A 322 6.63 8.85 9.88
C GLU A 322 6.59 7.47 10.53
N LYS A 323 7.72 6.75 10.46
CA LYS A 323 7.97 5.50 11.16
C LYS A 323 9.38 5.48 11.71
N LYS A 324 9.51 5.07 12.99
CA LYS A 324 10.79 4.92 13.67
C LYS A 324 10.88 3.53 14.31
N VAL A 325 12.02 2.85 14.12
CA VAL A 325 12.31 1.55 14.70
C VAL A 325 13.52 1.66 15.60
N THR A 326 13.36 1.27 16.86
CA THR A 326 14.41 1.26 17.87
C THR A 326 14.63 -0.17 18.36
N VAL A 327 15.87 -0.63 18.33
CA VAL A 327 16.26 -1.96 18.78
C VAL A 327 17.35 -1.81 19.85
N GLY A 328 17.14 -2.41 21.03
CA GLY A 328 18.08 -2.31 22.15
C GLY A 328 18.39 -0.86 22.56
N GLY A 329 17.44 0.06 22.43
CA GLY A 329 17.60 1.47 22.73
C GLY A 329 18.29 2.30 21.61
N THR A 330 18.69 1.67 20.51
CA THR A 330 19.31 2.36 19.37
C THR A 330 18.33 2.47 18.21
N THR A 331 18.15 3.67 17.66
CA THR A 331 17.33 3.89 16.46
C THR A 331 18.10 3.38 15.23
N GLY A 332 17.60 2.28 14.63
CA GLY A 332 18.19 1.68 13.45
C GLY A 332 17.48 2.07 12.14
N PHE A 333 16.25 2.58 12.25
CA PHE A 333 15.46 3.04 11.11
C PHE A 333 14.57 4.21 11.55
N HIS A 334 14.59 5.28 10.78
CA HIS A 334 13.70 6.42 10.98
C HIS A 334 13.40 7.02 9.61
N ALA A 335 12.16 6.94 9.17
CA ALA A 335 11.77 7.37 7.83
C ALA A 335 10.59 8.32 7.85
N ARG A 336 10.61 9.25 6.90
CA ARG A 336 9.48 10.11 6.56
C ARG A 336 8.94 9.74 5.19
N TYR A 337 7.62 9.62 5.10
CA TYR A 337 6.90 9.31 3.88
C TYR A 337 6.20 10.55 3.34
N LEU A 338 6.30 10.75 2.02
CA LEU A 338 5.68 11.85 1.32
C LEU A 338 4.61 11.30 0.38
N TYR A 339 3.51 12.01 0.31
CA TYR A 339 2.33 11.55 -0.40
C TYR A 339 1.88 12.56 -1.46
N ARG A 340 1.37 12.03 -2.57
CA ARG A 340 0.46 12.69 -3.50
C ARG A 340 -0.89 12.01 -3.31
N ASP A 341 -1.88 12.73 -2.78
CA ASP A 341 -3.12 12.12 -2.28
C ASP A 341 -2.82 10.96 -1.29
N TYR A 342 -3.25 9.76 -1.58
CA TYR A 342 -2.96 8.55 -0.77
C TYR A 342 -1.78 7.72 -1.30
N LEU A 343 -1.15 8.11 -2.39
CA LEU A 343 -0.02 7.40 -2.96
C LEU A 343 1.28 7.91 -2.35
N GLN A 344 2.05 7.03 -1.72
CA GLN A 344 3.39 7.36 -1.24
C GLN A 344 4.32 7.58 -2.43
N VAL A 345 4.78 8.80 -2.65
CA VAL A 345 5.64 9.16 -3.79
C VAL A 345 7.12 9.22 -3.42
N ALA A 346 7.45 9.39 -2.13
CA ALA A 346 8.84 9.39 -1.70
C ALA A 346 9.01 8.91 -0.26
N GLU A 347 10.25 8.52 0.08
CA GLU A 347 10.70 8.12 1.40
C GLU A 347 12.04 8.77 1.69
N CYS A 348 12.14 9.44 2.86
CA CYS A 348 13.35 10.07 3.33
C CYS A 348 13.85 9.38 4.59
N ASP A 349 15.15 9.18 4.67
CA ASP A 349 15.84 8.75 5.90
C ASP A 349 16.03 9.95 6.84
N LEU A 350 15.62 9.78 8.08
CA LEU A 350 15.72 10.75 9.18
C LEU A 350 16.73 10.30 10.26
N THR A 351 17.53 9.29 10.04
CA THR A 351 18.51 8.82 11.03
C THR A 351 19.67 9.78 11.20
N GLY A 352 19.96 10.62 10.19
CA GLY A 352 20.99 11.66 10.22
C GLY A 352 20.47 13.01 10.74
N GLU A 353 21.33 14.02 10.74
CA GLU A 353 20.99 15.39 11.15
C GLU A 353 20.04 16.09 10.15
N THR A 354 20.12 15.72 8.88
CA THR A 354 19.26 16.25 7.82
C THR A 354 18.55 15.11 7.10
N PRO A 355 17.27 15.26 6.74
CA PRO A 355 16.55 14.26 5.96
C PRO A 355 17.19 14.03 4.59
N VAL A 356 17.30 12.77 4.20
CA VAL A 356 17.89 12.35 2.92
C VAL A 356 16.88 11.53 2.13
N LEU A 357 16.60 11.93 0.89
CA LEU A 357 15.75 11.16 -0.02
C LEU A 357 16.43 9.83 -0.37
N VAL A 358 15.79 8.71 -0.03
CA VAL A 358 16.34 7.37 -0.26
C VAL A 358 15.60 6.60 -1.34
N ARG A 359 14.28 6.82 -1.48
CA ARG A 359 13.42 6.18 -2.49
C ARG A 359 12.38 7.14 -3.01
N SER A 360 12.01 6.98 -4.26
CA SER A 360 10.78 7.55 -4.82
C SER A 360 10.05 6.50 -5.65
N TYR A 361 8.73 6.69 -5.79
CA TYR A 361 7.84 5.71 -6.40
C TYR A 361 7.03 6.35 -7.51
N LEU A 362 6.89 5.62 -8.61
CA LEU A 362 6.05 5.98 -9.73
C LEU A 362 4.88 5.01 -9.80
N TRP A 363 3.67 5.52 -9.72
CA TRP A 363 2.44 4.75 -9.69
C TRP A 363 1.77 4.71 -11.05
N ASP A 364 1.00 3.65 -11.32
CA ASP A 364 0.26 3.48 -12.57
C ASP A 364 -0.94 4.45 -12.61
N PRO A 365 -0.92 5.47 -13.48
CA PRO A 365 -2.00 6.44 -13.55
C PRO A 365 -3.20 5.97 -14.36
N SER A 366 -3.15 4.76 -14.94
CA SER A 366 -4.29 4.18 -15.68
C SER A 366 -5.38 3.64 -14.75
N GLU A 367 -5.09 3.51 -13.45
CA GLU A 367 -6.02 3.04 -12.43
C GLU A 367 -6.35 4.19 -11.48
N PRO A 368 -7.63 4.56 -11.27
CA PRO A 368 -8.00 5.73 -10.48
C PRO A 368 -7.79 5.55 -8.97
N GLU A 369 -7.84 4.31 -8.47
CA GLU A 369 -7.73 3.95 -7.06
C GLU A 369 -6.84 2.71 -6.91
N ALA A 370 -6.40 2.39 -5.69
CA ALA A 370 -5.68 1.16 -5.34
C ALA A 370 -4.77 0.65 -6.48
N THR A 371 -3.91 1.50 -6.96
CA THR A 371 -3.11 1.31 -8.18
C THR A 371 -1.84 0.49 -7.92
N ARG A 372 -0.94 0.41 -8.91
CA ARG A 372 0.32 -0.35 -8.88
C ARG A 372 1.52 0.57 -8.86
N VAL A 373 2.56 0.23 -8.10
CA VAL A 373 3.88 0.85 -8.26
C VAL A 373 4.50 0.32 -9.57
N LEU A 374 4.73 1.19 -10.54
CA LEU A 374 5.40 0.84 -11.80
C LEU A 374 6.92 0.79 -11.63
N ALA A 375 7.47 1.74 -10.87
CA ALA A 375 8.89 1.82 -10.62
C ALA A 375 9.20 2.34 -9.21
N MET A 376 10.25 1.80 -8.62
CA MET A 376 10.94 2.33 -7.47
C MET A 376 12.29 2.90 -7.93
N THR A 377 12.53 4.17 -7.67
CA THR A 377 13.81 4.83 -7.88
C THR A 377 14.58 4.83 -6.57
N ARG A 378 15.81 4.34 -6.58
CA ARG A 378 16.75 4.46 -5.47
C ARG A 378 17.65 5.66 -5.69
N TRP A 379 17.96 6.35 -4.61
CA TRP A 379 18.81 7.54 -4.62
C TRP A 379 20.18 7.23 -4.02
N GLU A 380 21.22 7.95 -4.42
CA GLU A 380 22.54 7.87 -3.79
C GLU A 380 22.48 8.43 -2.37
N ALA A 381 23.51 8.15 -1.57
CA ALA A 381 23.56 8.52 -0.15
C ALA A 381 23.43 10.04 0.11
N ASN A 382 23.65 10.88 -0.90
CA ASN A 382 23.45 12.32 -0.82
C ASN A 382 21.97 12.77 -1.08
N GLY A 383 21.08 11.86 -1.47
CA GLY A 383 19.68 12.14 -1.77
C GLY A 383 19.42 13.04 -2.98
N THR A 384 20.44 13.26 -3.83
CA THR A 384 20.35 14.23 -4.95
C THR A 384 20.54 13.62 -6.32
N GLN A 385 21.11 12.43 -6.40
CA GLN A 385 21.41 11.71 -7.63
C GLN A 385 20.69 10.38 -7.65
N VAL A 386 20.10 10.03 -8.79
CA VAL A 386 19.49 8.72 -9.00
C VAL A 386 20.59 7.67 -9.03
N LYS A 387 20.42 6.60 -8.24
CA LYS A 387 21.28 5.45 -8.22
C LYS A 387 20.86 4.40 -9.25
N GLU A 388 19.58 4.07 -9.29
CA GLU A 388 19.00 3.11 -10.23
C GLU A 388 17.47 3.17 -10.21
N HIS A 389 16.85 2.72 -11.31
CA HIS A 389 15.43 2.44 -11.40
C HIS A 389 15.16 0.94 -11.35
N LEU A 390 14.16 0.54 -10.58
CA LEU A 390 13.69 -0.83 -10.46
C LEU A 390 12.23 -0.90 -10.88
N TYR A 391 11.92 -1.73 -11.87
CA TYR A 391 10.60 -1.87 -12.47
C TYR A 391 9.84 -3.02 -11.85
N CYS A 392 8.62 -2.77 -11.40
CA CYS A 392 7.77 -3.74 -10.71
C CYS A 392 6.92 -4.54 -11.71
N MET A 393 6.89 -5.86 -11.53
CA MET A 393 6.04 -6.78 -12.26
C MET A 393 4.96 -7.33 -11.31
N HIS A 394 3.73 -7.42 -11.80
CA HIS A 394 2.57 -7.75 -10.97
C HIS A 394 1.80 -8.93 -11.50
N ASP A 395 1.11 -9.63 -10.61
CA ASP A 395 0.05 -10.56 -10.97
C ASP A 395 -1.31 -9.84 -11.15
N ALA A 396 -2.37 -10.57 -11.45
CA ALA A 396 -3.71 -9.99 -11.64
C ALA A 396 -4.32 -9.41 -10.35
N MET A 397 -3.82 -9.81 -9.18
CA MET A 397 -4.26 -9.32 -7.87
C MET A 397 -3.43 -8.14 -7.36
N LYS A 398 -2.64 -7.48 -8.25
CA LYS A 398 -1.75 -6.35 -7.94
C LYS A 398 -0.57 -6.71 -7.02
N ASN A 399 -0.32 -7.98 -6.72
CA ASN A 399 0.86 -8.36 -5.96
C ASN A 399 2.12 -8.11 -6.79
N VAL A 400 3.13 -7.47 -6.22
CA VAL A 400 4.45 -7.39 -6.86
C VAL A 400 5.09 -8.77 -6.82
N THR A 401 5.32 -9.37 -7.99
CA THR A 401 5.89 -10.72 -8.10
C THR A 401 7.38 -10.70 -8.43
N SER A 402 7.85 -9.66 -9.11
CA SER A 402 9.28 -9.50 -9.41
C SER A 402 9.67 -8.05 -9.57
N LEU A 403 10.96 -7.75 -9.31
CA LEU A 403 11.60 -6.49 -9.69
C LEU A 403 12.68 -6.77 -10.72
N PHE A 404 12.79 -5.86 -11.70
CA PHE A 404 13.85 -5.88 -12.70
C PHE A 404 14.57 -4.55 -12.77
N GLY A 405 15.88 -4.57 -12.88
CA GLY A 405 16.71 -3.37 -13.07
C GLY A 405 16.71 -2.89 -14.53
N GLU A 406 17.42 -1.80 -14.78
CA GLU A 406 17.60 -1.21 -16.12
C GLU A 406 18.24 -2.19 -17.11
N ALA A 407 19.22 -2.97 -16.68
CA ALA A 407 19.83 -4.03 -17.48
C ALA A 407 18.95 -5.29 -17.63
N ARG A 408 17.69 -5.24 -17.23
CA ARG A 408 16.70 -6.34 -17.34
C ARG A 408 17.05 -7.59 -16.54
N GLY A 409 17.95 -7.48 -15.58
CA GLY A 409 18.25 -8.52 -14.59
C GLY A 409 17.18 -8.54 -13.50
N ARG A 410 16.76 -9.74 -13.06
CA ARG A 410 15.83 -9.86 -11.92
C ARG A 410 16.57 -9.48 -10.64
N ARG A 411 15.96 -8.61 -9.85
CA ARG A 411 16.49 -8.08 -8.61
C ARG A 411 15.71 -8.57 -7.38
N ALA A 412 14.43 -8.95 -7.58
CA ALA A 412 13.62 -9.63 -6.57
C ALA A 412 12.62 -10.59 -7.21
N LEU A 413 12.23 -11.62 -6.45
CA LEU A 413 11.14 -12.54 -6.75
C LEU A 413 10.35 -12.77 -5.47
N TYR A 414 9.01 -12.71 -5.57
CA TYR A 414 8.09 -12.97 -4.46
C TYR A 414 7.00 -13.93 -4.86
N GLU A 415 6.69 -14.85 -3.95
CA GLU A 415 5.48 -15.66 -3.96
C GLU A 415 4.78 -15.52 -2.61
N TYR A 416 3.45 -15.50 -2.63
CA TYR A 416 2.66 -15.19 -1.45
C TYR A 416 1.75 -16.35 -1.05
N ARG A 417 1.50 -16.49 0.25
CA ARG A 417 0.35 -17.23 0.80
C ARG A 417 -0.95 -16.48 0.45
N PRO A 418 -2.12 -17.11 0.54
CA PRO A 418 -3.40 -16.48 0.18
C PRO A 418 -3.68 -15.13 0.85
N TYR A 419 -3.20 -14.92 2.07
CA TYR A 419 -3.41 -13.68 2.86
C TYR A 419 -2.15 -12.81 2.98
N GLY A 420 -1.19 -12.96 2.07
CA GLY A 420 -0.07 -12.03 1.94
C GLY A 420 1.22 -12.43 2.65
N GLY A 421 1.21 -13.49 3.47
CA GLY A 421 2.46 -14.06 4.00
C GLY A 421 3.35 -14.54 2.86
N LEU A 422 4.67 -14.43 3.02
CA LEU A 422 5.62 -14.85 1.99
C LEU A 422 5.78 -16.37 1.95
N VAL A 423 5.81 -16.94 0.75
CA VAL A 423 6.29 -18.31 0.45
C VAL A 423 7.74 -18.22 -0.03
N THR A 424 8.02 -17.30 -0.95
CA THR A 424 9.34 -17.05 -1.54
C THR A 424 9.66 -15.56 -1.47
N SER A 425 10.90 -15.24 -1.10
CA SER A 425 11.46 -13.89 -1.15
C SER A 425 12.94 -14.00 -1.49
N GLU A 426 13.30 -13.73 -2.74
CA GLU A 426 14.64 -13.94 -3.27
C GLU A 426 15.15 -12.69 -4.01
N GLY A 427 16.48 -12.52 -4.03
CA GLY A 427 17.16 -11.45 -4.74
C GLY A 427 17.67 -10.34 -3.83
N ASN A 428 18.62 -9.55 -4.34
CA ASN A 428 19.33 -8.54 -3.57
C ASN A 428 18.49 -7.29 -3.24
N MET A 429 17.31 -7.15 -3.88
CA MET A 429 16.34 -6.06 -3.61
C MET A 429 15.08 -6.56 -2.91
N ALA A 430 15.04 -7.84 -2.53
CA ALA A 430 13.83 -8.44 -1.96
C ALA A 430 13.43 -7.84 -0.60
N GLN A 431 14.40 -7.41 0.22
CA GLN A 431 14.13 -6.74 1.51
C GLN A 431 13.99 -5.21 1.35
N GLU A 432 14.63 -4.64 0.33
CA GLU A 432 14.61 -3.20 0.08
C GLU A 432 13.26 -2.72 -0.46
N ASN A 433 12.59 -3.53 -1.29
CA ASN A 433 11.27 -3.20 -1.77
C ASN A 433 10.23 -3.46 -0.68
N LYS A 434 9.48 -2.42 -0.33
CA LYS A 434 8.43 -2.49 0.70
C LYS A 434 7.03 -2.70 0.12
N PHE A 435 6.78 -2.29 -1.12
CA PHE A 435 5.50 -2.52 -1.79
C PHE A 435 5.46 -3.92 -2.38
N ARG A 436 4.67 -4.85 -1.78
CA ARG A 436 4.69 -6.28 -2.13
C ARG A 436 3.28 -6.83 -2.38
N PHE A 437 2.66 -7.46 -1.37
CA PHE A 437 1.30 -8.01 -1.48
C PHE A 437 0.27 -6.90 -1.68
N SER A 438 -0.64 -7.08 -2.63
CA SER A 438 -1.64 -6.07 -3.06
C SER A 438 -1.02 -4.71 -3.44
N CYS A 439 0.29 -4.66 -3.69
CA CYS A 439 1.06 -3.42 -3.87
C CYS A 439 1.03 -2.49 -2.63
N GLU A 440 0.92 -3.08 -1.43
CA GLU A 440 0.87 -2.37 -0.16
C GLU A 440 2.19 -2.48 0.61
N TYR A 441 2.41 -1.57 1.57
CA TYR A 441 3.67 -1.43 2.28
C TYR A 441 3.84 -2.52 3.34
N MET A 442 4.87 -3.34 3.19
CA MET A 442 5.24 -4.38 4.17
C MET A 442 6.12 -3.80 5.28
N ASP A 443 5.64 -3.85 6.50
CA ASP A 443 6.43 -3.59 7.71
C ASP A 443 7.12 -4.90 8.14
N ASP A 444 8.32 -5.13 7.62
CA ASP A 444 9.07 -6.40 7.82
C ASP A 444 9.33 -6.69 9.29
N GLU A 445 9.66 -5.67 10.09
CA GLU A 445 9.89 -5.77 11.53
C GLU A 445 8.67 -6.23 12.31
N LEU A 446 7.47 -5.84 11.87
CA LEU A 446 6.20 -6.20 12.49
C LEU A 446 5.58 -7.46 11.90
N GLY A 447 5.96 -7.85 10.68
CA GLY A 447 5.27 -8.88 9.91
C GLY A 447 3.84 -8.48 9.52
N LEU A 448 3.55 -7.20 9.42
CA LEU A 448 2.24 -6.62 9.10
C LEU A 448 2.28 -5.88 7.75
N ILE A 449 1.14 -5.81 7.08
CA ILE A 449 1.00 -5.04 5.83
C ILE A 449 0.17 -3.79 6.12
N TYR A 450 0.73 -2.62 5.82
CA TYR A 450 0.10 -1.31 6.02
C TYR A 450 -0.74 -0.91 4.81
N TYR A 451 -2.07 -0.79 5.01
CA TYR A 451 -3.07 -0.40 4.02
C TYR A 451 -3.64 1.00 4.29
N ASN A 452 -2.78 2.02 4.41
CA ASN A 452 -3.17 3.41 4.74
C ASN A 452 -4.02 3.56 6.01
N TYR A 453 -5.16 2.88 6.11
CA TYR A 453 -6.10 3.00 7.23
C TYR A 453 -5.96 1.90 8.28
N ARG A 454 -5.47 0.73 7.90
CA ARG A 454 -5.37 -0.44 8.77
C ARG A 454 -4.09 -1.23 8.50
N HIS A 455 -3.71 -2.07 9.46
CA HIS A 455 -2.68 -3.07 9.26
C HIS A 455 -3.32 -4.46 9.14
N LEU A 456 -2.99 -5.15 8.07
CA LEU A 456 -3.35 -6.56 7.89
C LEU A 456 -2.30 -7.43 8.57
N ASN A 457 -2.74 -8.38 9.38
CA ASN A 457 -1.89 -9.47 9.87
C ASN A 457 -2.00 -10.67 8.88
N PRO A 458 -1.00 -10.94 8.05
CA PRO A 458 -1.07 -12.04 7.08
C PRO A 458 -1.17 -13.42 7.74
N ARG A 459 -0.65 -13.57 8.97
CA ARG A 459 -0.71 -14.80 9.73
C ARG A 459 -2.15 -15.22 10.02
N ASP A 460 -2.96 -14.27 10.49
CA ASP A 460 -4.34 -14.53 10.90
C ASP A 460 -5.34 -14.19 9.77
N GLY A 461 -4.86 -13.52 8.69
CA GLY A 461 -5.67 -13.04 7.58
C GLY A 461 -6.70 -12.00 8.03
N ARG A 462 -6.37 -11.18 9.03
CA ARG A 462 -7.28 -10.23 9.67
C ARG A 462 -6.62 -8.87 9.93
N TRP A 463 -7.46 -7.84 9.94
CA TRP A 463 -7.07 -6.49 10.38
C TRP A 463 -6.87 -6.46 11.89
N ILE A 464 -5.86 -5.71 12.36
CA ILE A 464 -5.59 -5.54 13.80
C ILE A 464 -6.44 -4.44 14.45
N SER A 465 -7.15 -3.63 13.66
CA SER A 465 -8.05 -2.57 14.14
C SER A 465 -9.40 -2.66 13.42
N ARG A 466 -10.42 -2.01 14.00
CA ARG A 466 -11.75 -1.90 13.39
C ARG A 466 -11.71 -1.09 12.09
N ASP A 467 -12.73 -1.27 11.27
CA ASP A 467 -12.93 -0.46 10.06
C ASP A 467 -13.20 1.00 10.44
N PRO A 468 -12.49 1.99 9.86
CA PRO A 468 -12.75 3.41 10.13
C PRO A 468 -14.16 3.88 9.76
N ILE A 469 -14.82 3.21 8.82
CA ILE A 469 -16.20 3.54 8.44
C ILE A 469 -17.26 2.93 9.35
N MET A 470 -16.82 2.20 10.38
CA MET A 470 -17.68 1.64 11.46
C MET A 470 -18.79 0.68 10.95
N GLU A 471 -18.54 -0.10 9.92
CA GLU A 471 -19.41 -1.22 9.55
C GLU A 471 -19.27 -2.43 10.46
#